data_a6dfc39f7f4a1a8e992b3b8ff2de6443
#
_entry.id   a6dfc39f7f4a1a8e992b3b8ff2de6443
#
_cell.length_a   1.000
_cell.length_b   1.000
_cell.length_c   1.000
_cell.angle_alpha   90.00
_cell.angle_beta   90.00
_cell.angle_gamma   90.00
#
_symmetry.space_group_name_H-M   'P 1'
#
loop_
_entity.id
_entity.type
_entity.pdbx_description
1 polymer ?
#
loop_
_entity_poly.entity_id
_entity_poly.type
_entity_poly.pdbx_seq_one_letter_code
_entity_poly.pdbx_strand_id
1 'polypeptide(L)'
;GPMWGAVYDRTLIFAQNNHAVVSLAGLVQPRIEPEICFKLKSVPPRTRNPLEILEHSEWIAHSVEIVQCHHPEWKMTLADCVADNALHGRLIVGTPVAVEKIAGLAAALPFLKISLFKNQVRIDHGVGANVLDSPLLSLAFLVEILAAQKESPPLQAGEIVSTGTLTDAHPVQ
;
A
#
# COMPACT_ATOMS: atom_id res chain seq x y z
N GLY A 1 -16.54 -2.30 0.33
CA GLY A 1 -15.63 -2.35 -0.81
C GLY A 1 -14.29 -1.70 -0.46
N PRO A 2 -13.27 -1.82 -1.30
CA PRO A 2 -12.00 -1.15 -1.04
C PRO A 2 -12.17 0.38 -1.03
N MET A 3 -11.35 1.06 -0.22
CA MET A 3 -11.25 2.51 -0.17
C MET A 3 -9.86 2.96 -0.61
N TRP A 4 -9.70 4.23 -0.88
CA TRP A 4 -8.39 4.81 -1.21
C TRP A 4 -8.20 6.15 -0.50
N GLY A 5 -6.95 6.54 -0.31
CA GLY A 5 -6.52 7.82 0.23
C GLY A 5 -5.30 8.34 -0.53
N ALA A 6 -5.03 9.62 -0.42
CA ALA A 6 -3.89 10.26 -1.07
C ALA A 6 -2.63 10.15 -0.19
N VAL A 7 -1.52 9.74 -0.79
CA VAL A 7 -0.18 9.87 -0.20
C VAL A 7 0.44 11.17 -0.69
N TYR A 8 0.99 11.96 0.23
CA TYR A 8 1.59 13.26 -0.09
C TYR A 8 3.11 13.20 0.00
N ASP A 9 3.82 14.03 -0.76
CA ASP A 9 5.29 14.10 -0.76
C ASP A 9 5.88 14.20 0.65
N ARG A 10 5.24 14.98 1.54
CA ARG A 10 5.67 15.15 2.94
C ARG A 10 5.46 13.91 3.82
N THR A 11 4.65 12.94 3.38
CA THR A 11 4.35 11.71 4.12
C THR A 11 4.98 10.48 3.49
N LEU A 12 5.63 10.63 2.32
CA LEU A 12 6.35 9.59 1.62
C LEU A 12 7.84 9.61 2.01
N ILE A 13 8.37 8.46 2.40
CA ILE A 13 9.75 8.28 2.85
C ILE A 13 10.37 7.11 2.10
N PHE A 14 11.49 7.33 1.43
CA PHE A 14 12.28 6.24 0.86
C PHE A 14 13.31 5.76 1.88
N ALA A 15 13.24 4.48 2.22
CA ALA A 15 14.18 3.84 3.13
C ALA A 15 15.57 3.72 2.50
N GLN A 16 16.62 4.03 3.24
CA GLN A 16 18.00 3.84 2.79
C GLN A 16 18.45 2.42 3.15
N ASN A 17 18.78 1.61 2.15
CA ASN A 17 19.13 0.20 2.34
C ASN A 17 18.07 -0.57 3.16
N ASN A 18 16.79 -0.32 2.89
CA ASN A 18 15.65 -0.88 3.61
C ASN A 18 15.60 -0.53 5.12
N HIS A 19 16.22 0.56 5.50
CA HIS A 19 16.19 1.09 6.87
C HIS A 19 15.67 2.53 6.86
N ALA A 20 14.75 2.83 7.77
CA ALA A 20 14.23 4.17 8.00
C ALA A 20 13.98 4.43 9.48
N VAL A 21 14.18 5.68 9.89
CA VAL A 21 13.75 6.18 11.20
C VAL A 21 12.59 7.13 10.96
N VAL A 22 11.47 6.87 11.59
CA VAL A 22 10.22 7.61 11.36
C VAL A 22 9.74 8.20 12.67
N SER A 23 9.50 9.52 12.68
CA SER A 23 8.87 10.18 13.82
C SER A 23 7.36 9.88 13.84
N LEU A 24 6.89 9.42 14.97
CA LEU A 24 5.46 9.24 15.25
C LEU A 24 4.82 10.50 15.87
N ALA A 25 5.59 11.56 16.08
CA ALA A 25 5.09 12.79 16.65
C ALA A 25 3.96 13.39 15.79
N GLY A 26 2.85 13.72 16.43
CA GLY A 26 1.66 14.26 15.79
C GLY A 26 0.74 13.22 15.15
N LEU A 27 1.09 11.93 15.19
CA LEU A 27 0.19 10.85 14.79
C LEU A 27 -0.70 10.41 15.96
N VAL A 28 -1.95 10.10 15.66
CA VAL A 28 -2.96 9.70 16.65
C VAL A 28 -3.16 8.19 16.58
N GLN A 29 -2.92 7.50 17.70
CA GLN A 29 -3.08 6.03 17.81
C GLN A 29 -2.39 5.25 16.69
N PRO A 30 -1.10 5.52 16.34
CA PRO A 30 -0.47 4.98 15.15
C PRO A 30 -0.37 3.46 15.16
N ARG A 31 -0.56 2.86 13.99
CA ARG A 31 -0.35 1.43 13.75
C ARG A 31 0.51 1.22 12.51
N ILE A 32 1.18 0.06 12.45
CA ILE A 32 2.04 -0.34 11.34
C ILE A 32 1.36 -1.39 10.48
N GLU A 33 1.44 -1.22 9.16
CA GLU A 33 0.88 -2.09 8.13
C GLU A 33 1.95 -2.40 7.08
N PRO A 34 2.44 -3.64 6.98
CA PRO A 34 3.33 -4.02 5.89
C PRO A 34 2.54 -4.22 4.60
N GLU A 35 3.05 -3.67 3.51
CA GLU A 35 2.39 -3.60 2.22
C GLU A 35 3.34 -3.86 1.04
N ILE A 36 2.77 -3.91 -0.15
CA ILE A 36 3.47 -3.84 -1.43
C ILE A 36 3.09 -2.52 -2.11
N CYS A 37 4.07 -1.84 -2.68
CA CYS A 37 3.82 -0.68 -3.52
C CYS A 37 4.41 -0.83 -4.91
N PHE A 38 3.78 -0.13 -5.86
CA PHE A 38 4.20 -0.04 -7.26
C PHE A 38 4.38 1.42 -7.64
N LYS A 39 5.39 1.70 -8.49
CA LYS A 39 5.44 2.94 -9.26
C LYS A 39 4.94 2.68 -10.66
N LEU A 40 4.06 3.54 -11.13
CA LEU A 40 3.49 3.46 -12.46
C LEU A 40 4.45 4.08 -13.48
N LYS A 41 4.72 3.38 -14.60
CA LYS A 41 5.37 3.97 -15.78
C LYS A 41 4.35 4.58 -16.77
N SER A 42 3.10 4.14 -16.68
CA SER A 42 1.96 4.64 -17.46
C SER A 42 0.65 4.27 -16.76
N VAL A 43 -0.46 4.86 -17.16
CA VAL A 43 -1.77 4.58 -16.58
C VAL A 43 -2.22 3.17 -16.95
N PRO A 44 -2.51 2.29 -15.98
CA PRO A 44 -3.03 0.96 -16.28
C PRO A 44 -4.42 1.01 -16.92
N PRO A 45 -4.74 0.09 -17.84
CA PRO A 45 -6.08 -0.02 -18.40
C PRO A 45 -7.08 -0.52 -17.34
N ARG A 46 -8.36 -0.33 -17.61
CA ARG A 46 -9.45 -0.91 -16.80
C ARG A 46 -9.55 -2.41 -17.08
N THR A 47 -8.76 -3.18 -16.39
CA THR A 47 -8.67 -4.65 -16.54
C THR A 47 -8.50 -5.29 -15.17
N ARG A 48 -8.86 -6.56 -15.05
CA ARG A 48 -8.50 -7.42 -13.91
C ARG A 48 -7.47 -8.48 -14.27
N ASN A 49 -6.83 -8.34 -15.42
CA ASN A 49 -5.70 -9.19 -15.78
C ASN A 49 -4.42 -8.68 -15.09
N PRO A 50 -3.84 -9.43 -14.14
CA PRO A 50 -2.64 -8.98 -13.41
C PRO A 50 -1.43 -8.73 -14.31
N LEU A 51 -1.30 -9.42 -15.43
CA LEU A 51 -0.20 -9.21 -16.37
C LEU A 51 -0.32 -7.84 -17.05
N GLU A 52 -1.52 -7.46 -17.51
CA GLU A 52 -1.75 -6.16 -18.11
C GLU A 52 -1.50 -5.01 -17.10
N ILE A 53 -1.91 -5.18 -15.83
CA ILE A 53 -1.61 -4.20 -14.78
C ILE A 53 -0.09 -4.10 -14.55
N LEU A 54 0.62 -5.23 -14.47
CA LEU A 54 2.06 -5.26 -14.25
C LEU A 54 2.84 -4.57 -15.38
N GLU A 55 2.39 -4.71 -16.64
CA GLU A 55 2.99 -4.05 -17.80
C GLU A 55 3.01 -2.52 -17.69
N HIS A 56 2.16 -1.92 -16.87
CA HIS A 56 2.11 -0.48 -16.60
C HIS A 56 2.91 -0.05 -15.36
N SER A 57 3.57 -0.99 -14.68
CA SER A 57 4.41 -0.75 -13.50
C SER A 57 5.89 -0.63 -13.90
N GLU A 58 6.60 0.34 -13.31
CA GLU A 58 8.04 0.53 -13.48
C GLU A 58 8.82 -0.35 -12.51
N TRP A 59 8.47 -0.26 -11.23
CA TRP A 59 9.07 -1.04 -10.17
C TRP A 59 8.06 -1.45 -9.11
N ILE A 60 8.45 -2.43 -8.33
CA ILE A 60 7.79 -2.91 -7.13
C ILE A 60 8.73 -2.73 -5.93
N ALA A 61 8.17 -2.43 -4.76
CA ALA A 61 8.91 -2.48 -3.49
C ALA A 61 8.00 -3.02 -2.38
N HIS A 62 8.60 -3.61 -1.35
CA HIS A 62 7.89 -3.70 -0.09
C HIS A 62 7.78 -2.31 0.52
N SER A 63 6.72 -2.07 1.22
CA SER A 63 6.47 -0.82 1.92
C SER A 63 5.91 -1.09 3.31
N VAL A 64 5.92 -0.06 4.10
CA VAL A 64 5.27 -0.04 5.41
C VAL A 64 4.46 1.23 5.49
N GLU A 65 3.18 1.11 5.73
CA GLU A 65 2.36 2.26 6.08
C GLU A 65 2.28 2.41 7.61
N ILE A 66 2.45 3.63 8.09
CA ILE A 66 2.03 4.02 9.42
C ILE A 66 0.69 4.70 9.27
N VAL A 67 -0.34 3.99 9.65
CA VAL A 67 -1.71 4.50 9.67
C VAL A 67 -2.02 5.13 11.03
N GLN A 68 -2.99 6.03 11.08
CA GLN A 68 -3.44 6.69 12.28
C GLN A 68 -4.96 6.75 12.32
N CYS A 69 -5.52 6.90 13.52
CA CYS A 69 -6.96 7.01 13.66
C CYS A 69 -7.34 8.10 14.64
N HIS A 70 -8.15 9.07 14.20
CA HIS A 70 -8.65 10.16 15.03
C HIS A 70 -9.89 9.78 15.84
N HIS A 71 -10.45 8.60 15.61
CA HIS A 71 -11.57 8.06 16.38
C HIS A 71 -11.08 7.24 17.56
N PRO A 72 -11.66 7.43 18.77
CA PRO A 72 -11.25 6.70 19.97
C PRO A 72 -11.31 5.19 19.77
N GLU A 73 -10.28 4.50 20.26
CA GLU A 73 -10.19 3.04 20.25
C GLU A 73 -10.32 2.39 18.85
N TRP A 74 -10.03 3.15 17.77
CA TRP A 74 -10.20 2.69 16.40
C TRP A 74 -11.63 2.28 16.05
N LYS A 75 -12.63 2.85 16.74
CA LYS A 75 -14.05 2.62 16.47
C LYS A 75 -14.57 3.68 15.51
N MET A 76 -14.76 3.31 14.25
CA MET A 76 -15.15 4.20 13.17
C MET A 76 -15.97 3.46 12.11
N THR A 77 -16.70 4.21 11.31
CA THR A 77 -17.40 3.72 10.13
C THR A 77 -16.50 3.79 8.89
N LEU A 78 -16.91 3.15 7.80
CA LEU A 78 -16.21 3.29 6.52
C LEU A 78 -16.19 4.76 6.03
N ALA A 79 -17.27 5.51 6.28
CA ALA A 79 -17.34 6.92 5.91
C ALA A 79 -16.30 7.75 6.69
N ASP A 80 -16.09 7.45 7.97
CA ASP A 80 -15.07 8.10 8.79
C ASP A 80 -13.67 7.79 8.26
N CYS A 81 -13.39 6.54 7.86
CA CYS A 81 -12.11 6.16 7.25
C CYS A 81 -11.83 6.92 5.97
N VAL A 82 -12.85 7.07 5.09
CA VAL A 82 -12.71 7.83 3.85
C VAL A 82 -12.48 9.32 4.15
N ALA A 83 -13.21 9.90 5.11
CA ALA A 83 -13.04 11.29 5.52
C ALA A 83 -11.65 11.54 6.15
N ASP A 84 -11.07 10.54 6.80
CA ASP A 84 -9.72 10.57 7.40
C ASP A 84 -8.63 10.07 6.41
N ASN A 85 -8.85 10.31 5.11
CA ASN A 85 -7.90 9.98 4.03
C ASN A 85 -7.40 8.52 4.09
N ALA A 86 -8.31 7.56 4.24
CA ALA A 86 -8.02 6.14 4.43
C ALA A 86 -7.04 5.86 5.59
N LEU A 87 -7.04 6.71 6.63
CA LEU A 87 -6.21 6.62 7.83
C LEU A 87 -4.70 6.85 7.57
N HIS A 88 -4.34 7.39 6.42
CA HIS A 88 -2.95 7.60 6.02
C HIS A 88 -2.18 8.49 7.00
N GLY A 89 -1.02 8.03 7.45
CA GLY A 89 -0.08 8.80 8.25
C GLY A 89 1.28 8.99 7.59
N ARG A 90 1.98 7.90 7.28
CA ARG A 90 3.29 7.88 6.59
C ARG A 90 3.41 6.63 5.73
N LEU A 91 3.99 6.76 4.54
CA LEU A 91 4.36 5.61 3.70
C LEU A 91 5.89 5.52 3.61
N ILE A 92 6.45 4.41 4.03
CA ILE A 92 7.87 4.09 3.95
C ILE A 92 8.06 3.07 2.84
N VAL A 93 8.82 3.44 1.82
CA VAL A 93 9.10 2.59 0.65
C VAL A 93 10.50 2.03 0.77
N GLY A 94 10.62 0.71 0.71
CA GLY A 94 11.88 -0.01 0.68
C GLY A 94 12.61 0.15 -0.67
N THR A 95 13.71 -0.60 -0.85
CA THR A 95 14.49 -0.56 -2.09
C THR A 95 13.67 -1.05 -3.27
N PRO A 96 13.42 -0.21 -4.29
CA PRO A 96 12.66 -0.62 -5.46
C PRO A 96 13.41 -1.63 -6.32
N VAL A 97 12.66 -2.55 -6.93
CA VAL A 97 13.17 -3.52 -7.92
C VAL A 97 12.35 -3.37 -9.19
N ALA A 98 13.01 -3.16 -10.34
CA ALA A 98 12.32 -3.09 -11.61
C ALA A 98 11.53 -4.38 -11.88
N VAL A 99 10.26 -4.25 -12.26
CA VAL A 99 9.35 -5.40 -12.42
C VAL A 99 9.85 -6.39 -13.48
N GLU A 100 10.53 -5.92 -14.50
CA GLU A 100 11.14 -6.70 -15.57
C GLU A 100 12.27 -7.65 -15.11
N LYS A 101 12.86 -7.37 -13.93
CA LYS A 101 13.91 -8.21 -13.33
C LYS A 101 13.37 -9.40 -12.55
N ILE A 102 12.06 -9.51 -12.38
CA ILE A 102 11.43 -10.55 -11.57
C ILE A 102 10.54 -11.42 -12.46
N ALA A 103 11.09 -12.54 -12.90
CA ALA A 103 10.34 -13.48 -13.73
C ALA A 103 9.11 -14.03 -12.97
N GLY A 104 7.95 -14.11 -13.63
CA GLY A 104 6.74 -14.69 -13.06
C GLY A 104 6.10 -13.87 -11.92
N LEU A 105 6.47 -12.60 -11.77
CA LEU A 105 6.04 -11.75 -10.66
C LEU A 105 4.52 -11.73 -10.47
N ALA A 106 3.74 -11.56 -11.54
CA ALA A 106 2.28 -11.49 -11.45
C ALA A 106 1.67 -12.76 -10.83
N ALA A 107 2.20 -13.93 -11.19
CA ALA A 107 1.74 -15.21 -10.65
C ALA A 107 2.26 -15.47 -9.22
N ALA A 108 3.41 -14.92 -8.86
CA ALA A 108 4.03 -15.10 -7.55
C ALA A 108 3.42 -14.20 -6.46
N LEU A 109 2.93 -13.02 -6.82
CA LEU A 109 2.46 -12.01 -5.85
C LEU A 109 1.36 -12.49 -4.92
N PRO A 110 0.33 -13.25 -5.33
CA PRO A 110 -0.67 -13.78 -4.39
C PRO A 110 -0.07 -14.68 -3.31
N PHE A 111 1.02 -15.36 -3.60
CA PHE A 111 1.70 -16.32 -2.72
C PHE A 111 2.90 -15.74 -1.97
N LEU A 112 3.22 -14.47 -2.21
CA LEU A 112 4.23 -13.75 -1.46
C LEU A 112 3.95 -13.91 0.04
N LYS A 113 4.99 -14.20 0.82
CA LYS A 113 4.89 -14.33 2.29
C LYS A 113 5.69 -13.24 2.95
N ILE A 114 5.09 -12.62 3.96
CA ILE A 114 5.77 -11.67 4.82
C ILE A 114 5.68 -12.10 6.29
N SER A 115 6.63 -11.65 7.09
CA SER A 115 6.56 -11.76 8.55
C SER A 115 6.88 -10.40 9.16
N LEU A 116 6.06 -9.98 10.10
CA LEU A 116 6.27 -8.75 10.86
C LEU A 116 6.91 -9.08 12.20
N PHE A 117 8.00 -8.37 12.51
CA PHE A 117 8.73 -8.55 13.77
C PHE A 117 8.75 -7.24 14.55
N LYS A 118 8.62 -7.35 15.88
CA LYS A 118 8.88 -6.28 16.85
C LYS A 118 9.98 -6.74 17.80
N ASN A 119 11.09 -6.00 17.86
CA ASN A 119 12.24 -6.38 18.70
C ASN A 119 12.68 -7.84 18.52
N GLN A 120 12.79 -8.30 17.27
CA GLN A 120 13.17 -9.67 16.87
C GLN A 120 12.12 -10.77 17.20
N VAL A 121 11.00 -10.43 17.80
CA VAL A 121 9.89 -11.36 18.02
C VAL A 121 8.89 -11.21 16.87
N ARG A 122 8.58 -12.33 16.21
CA ARG A 122 7.54 -12.32 15.16
C ARG A 122 6.17 -12.10 15.81
N ILE A 123 5.51 -11.02 15.43
CA ILE A 123 4.20 -10.63 15.94
C ILE A 123 3.07 -10.94 14.96
N ASP A 124 3.38 -11.04 13.66
CA ASP A 124 2.38 -11.38 12.65
C ASP A 124 3.02 -11.96 11.37
N HIS A 125 2.19 -12.45 10.46
CA HIS A 125 2.58 -12.91 9.13
C HIS A 125 1.41 -12.76 8.16
N GLY A 126 1.70 -12.59 6.88
CA GLY A 126 0.68 -12.46 5.85
C GLY A 126 1.12 -13.03 4.51
N VAL A 127 0.20 -13.05 3.59
CA VAL A 127 0.41 -13.45 2.20
C VAL A 127 -0.13 -12.40 1.24
N GLY A 128 0.36 -12.38 0.02
CA GLY A 128 -0.08 -11.41 -0.98
C GLY A 128 -1.58 -11.45 -1.27
N ALA A 129 -2.20 -12.63 -1.18
CA ALA A 129 -3.63 -12.79 -1.37
C ALA A 129 -4.50 -12.12 -0.29
N ASN A 130 -3.95 -11.73 0.85
CA ASN A 130 -4.70 -11.02 1.90
C ASN A 130 -5.20 -9.65 1.43
N VAL A 131 -4.53 -9.03 0.46
CA VAL A 131 -4.97 -7.78 -0.14
C VAL A 131 -5.68 -8.05 -1.46
N LEU A 132 -7.02 -8.15 -1.39
CA LEU A 132 -7.92 -8.30 -2.56
C LEU A 132 -7.46 -9.41 -3.53
N ASP A 133 -7.05 -10.56 -3.01
CA ASP A 133 -6.51 -11.74 -3.71
C ASP A 133 -5.13 -11.54 -4.35
N SER A 134 -4.67 -10.31 -4.56
CA SER A 134 -3.33 -9.97 -5.07
C SER A 134 -3.06 -8.47 -4.98
N PRO A 135 -1.84 -8.03 -4.67
CA PRO A 135 -1.44 -6.62 -4.79
C PRO A 135 -1.74 -6.00 -6.16
N LEU A 136 -1.59 -6.74 -7.26
CA LEU A 136 -1.95 -6.27 -8.60
C LEU A 136 -3.46 -6.11 -8.79
N LEU A 137 -4.27 -6.97 -8.19
CA LEU A 137 -5.72 -6.81 -8.23
C LEU A 137 -6.18 -5.62 -7.38
N SER A 138 -5.50 -5.34 -6.27
CA SER A 138 -5.74 -4.11 -5.50
C SER A 138 -5.53 -2.86 -6.37
N LEU A 139 -4.45 -2.81 -7.15
CA LEU A 139 -4.20 -1.74 -8.11
C LEU A 139 -5.28 -1.67 -9.20
N ALA A 140 -5.73 -2.83 -9.71
CA ALA A 140 -6.84 -2.89 -10.68
C ALA A 140 -8.14 -2.32 -10.11
N PHE A 141 -8.46 -2.63 -8.86
CA PHE A 141 -9.63 -2.04 -8.16
C PHE A 141 -9.51 -0.52 -8.01
N LEU A 142 -8.31 0.00 -7.71
CA LEU A 142 -8.10 1.45 -7.65
C LEU A 142 -8.39 2.12 -9.00
N VAL A 143 -7.88 1.55 -10.10
CA VAL A 143 -8.17 2.04 -11.46
C VAL A 143 -9.69 2.07 -11.73
N GLU A 144 -10.41 1.01 -11.36
CA GLU A 144 -11.87 0.94 -11.52
C GLU A 144 -12.60 2.01 -10.69
N ILE A 145 -12.22 2.17 -9.42
CA ILE A 145 -12.84 3.12 -8.49
C ILE A 145 -12.65 4.56 -8.99
N LEU A 146 -11.41 4.94 -9.31
CA LEU A 146 -11.12 6.30 -9.81
C LEU A 146 -11.84 6.60 -11.13
N ALA A 147 -11.92 5.62 -12.03
CA ALA A 147 -12.67 5.78 -13.28
C ALA A 147 -14.19 5.93 -13.09
N ALA A 148 -14.75 5.47 -11.96
CA ALA A 148 -16.15 5.63 -11.60
C ALA A 148 -16.43 6.97 -10.90
N GLN A 149 -15.42 7.61 -10.33
CA GLN A 149 -15.52 8.87 -9.59
C GLN A 149 -15.16 10.05 -10.50
N LYS A 150 -16.16 10.75 -11.01
CA LYS A 150 -15.98 11.83 -12.01
C LYS A 150 -15.07 13.00 -11.55
N GLU A 151 -14.99 13.22 -10.23
CA GLU A 151 -14.22 14.33 -9.65
C GLU A 151 -12.83 13.89 -9.17
N SER A 152 -12.53 12.59 -9.19
CA SER A 152 -11.20 12.09 -8.82
C SER A 152 -10.22 12.26 -9.97
N PRO A 153 -9.00 12.73 -9.71
CA PRO A 153 -7.97 12.76 -10.73
C PRO A 153 -7.65 11.34 -11.20
N PRO A 154 -7.43 11.11 -12.49
CA PRO A 154 -6.95 9.82 -12.96
C PRO A 154 -5.52 9.56 -12.47
N LEU A 155 -5.17 8.29 -12.31
CA LEU A 155 -3.78 7.91 -12.09
C LEU A 155 -2.88 8.42 -13.20
N GLN A 156 -1.62 8.72 -12.88
CA GLN A 156 -0.63 9.23 -13.81
C GLN A 156 0.67 8.41 -13.77
N ALA A 157 1.43 8.49 -14.86
CA ALA A 157 2.80 7.97 -14.87
C ALA A 157 3.64 8.65 -13.77
N GLY A 158 4.46 7.86 -13.10
CA GLY A 158 5.31 8.34 -11.99
C GLY A 158 4.67 8.23 -10.61
N GLU A 159 3.35 8.04 -10.51
CA GLU A 159 2.69 7.87 -9.22
C GLU A 159 3.06 6.55 -8.54
N ILE A 160 3.07 6.59 -7.21
CA ILE A 160 3.30 5.42 -6.35
C ILE A 160 1.98 5.03 -5.71
N VAL A 161 1.63 3.76 -5.84
CA VAL A 161 0.42 3.18 -5.24
C VAL A 161 0.82 2.13 -4.24
N SER A 162 0.43 2.29 -2.99
CA SER A 162 0.49 1.24 -1.96
C SER A 162 -0.82 0.47 -1.95
N THR A 163 -0.75 -0.84 -1.82
CA THR A 163 -1.87 -1.72 -2.21
C THR A 163 -2.77 -2.15 -1.05
N GLY A 164 -2.42 -1.79 0.16
CA GLY A 164 -3.11 -2.19 1.37
C GLY A 164 -2.37 -3.26 2.15
N THR A 165 -2.74 -3.40 3.42
CA THR A 165 -2.02 -4.22 4.37
C THR A 165 -2.07 -5.72 4.08
N LEU A 166 -0.96 -6.39 4.30
CA LEU A 166 -0.81 -7.84 4.19
C LEU A 166 -1.06 -8.56 5.53
N THR A 167 -1.11 -7.82 6.64
CA THR A 167 -1.36 -8.32 8.01
C THR A 167 -2.44 -7.50 8.70
N ASP A 168 -2.71 -7.77 9.96
CA ASP A 168 -3.41 -6.82 10.81
C ASP A 168 -2.57 -5.55 11.04
N ALA A 169 -3.25 -4.44 11.37
CA ALA A 169 -2.61 -3.19 11.76
C ALA A 169 -2.18 -3.24 13.23
N HIS A 170 -0.87 -3.26 13.50
CA HIS A 170 -0.32 -3.41 14.84
C HIS A 170 0.08 -2.07 15.48
N PRO A 171 -0.25 -1.81 16.76
CA PRO A 171 0.13 -0.58 17.45
C PRO A 171 1.64 -0.38 17.50
N VAL A 172 2.09 0.86 17.23
CA VAL A 172 3.48 1.30 17.37
C VAL A 172 3.59 2.45 18.36
N GLN A 173 4.72 2.49 19.07
CA GLN A 173 5.02 3.47 20.12
C GLN A 173 6.45 3.96 19.97
#